data_34a4cc1da1b36cfc705d87629e890401
#
_entry.id   34a4cc1da1b36cfc705d87629e890401
#
_cell.length_a   1.000
_cell.length_b   1.000
_cell.length_c   1.000
_cell.angle_alpha   90.00
_cell.angle_beta   90.00
_cell.angle_gamma   90.00
#
_symmetry.space_group_name_H-M   'P 1'
#
loop_
_entity.id
_entity.type
_entity.pdbx_description
1 polymer ?
#
loop_
_entity_poly.entity_id
_entity_poly.type
_entity_poly.pdbx_seq_one_letter_code
_entity_poly.pdbx_strand_id
1 'polypeptide(L)'
;MKTLILDNYDSFTYNLVHYSEQFCDDIEVHRHDEISLDVVDKYDVIILSPGPCLPEDAGIMPELIKRYSPTKKILGVCLGHQAIAVAFGGKLVNMNQVLHGVARKTFVVDPADTLFKGLPLEFNCGRYHSWAVKKHDLPDCLELTATDEHDFVMAFRHKTYDVCAVQFHPESILTEHGLEIIKNFFR
;
A
#
# COMPACT_ATOMS: atom_id res chain seq x y z
N MET A 1 -12.01 0.14 16.37
CA MET A 1 -10.79 0.56 15.63
C MET A 1 -11.28 1.41 14.48
N LYS A 2 -10.98 2.70 14.54
CA LYS A 2 -11.47 3.66 13.55
C LYS A 2 -10.49 3.76 12.37
N THR A 3 -10.97 3.52 11.16
CA THR A 3 -10.13 3.42 9.97
C THR A 3 -10.40 4.57 9.01
N LEU A 4 -9.33 5.22 8.55
CA LEU A 4 -9.35 6.16 7.43
C LEU A 4 -8.91 5.45 6.17
N ILE A 5 -9.68 5.56 5.09
CA ILE A 5 -9.19 5.31 3.74
C ILE A 5 -8.97 6.68 3.09
N LEU A 6 -7.71 7.03 2.86
CA LEU A 6 -7.34 8.25 2.15
C LEU A 6 -7.44 7.99 0.65
N ASP A 7 -8.47 8.58 0.03
CA ASP A 7 -8.75 8.43 -1.40
C ASP A 7 -7.88 9.38 -2.24
N ASN A 8 -7.06 8.80 -3.08
CA ASN A 8 -6.19 9.50 -4.04
C ASN A 8 -6.83 9.61 -5.43
N TYR A 9 -8.17 9.73 -5.51
CA TYR A 9 -8.95 9.83 -6.75
C TYR A 9 -8.84 8.57 -7.63
N ASP A 10 -8.81 7.41 -6.98
CA ASP A 10 -8.72 6.13 -7.66
C ASP A 10 -10.08 5.44 -7.79
N SER A 11 -10.35 4.85 -8.95
CA SER A 11 -11.61 4.13 -9.22
C SER A 11 -11.76 2.84 -8.40
N PHE A 12 -10.65 2.28 -7.87
CA PHE A 12 -10.65 1.08 -7.04
C PHE A 12 -10.75 1.37 -5.54
N THR A 13 -10.78 2.63 -5.10
CA THR A 13 -10.86 2.98 -3.67
C THR A 13 -12.04 2.28 -3.00
N TYR A 14 -13.22 2.26 -3.61
CA TYR A 14 -14.39 1.61 -3.02
C TYR A 14 -14.31 0.07 -3.00
N ASN A 15 -13.51 -0.55 -3.84
CA ASN A 15 -13.21 -1.98 -3.72
C ASN A 15 -12.36 -2.26 -2.46
N LEU A 16 -11.40 -1.37 -2.13
CA LEU A 16 -10.67 -1.44 -0.85
C LEU A 16 -11.63 -1.26 0.34
N VAL A 17 -12.60 -0.33 0.25
CA VAL A 17 -13.64 -0.16 1.27
C VAL A 17 -14.38 -1.47 1.48
N HIS A 18 -14.94 -2.07 0.43
CA HIS A 18 -15.71 -3.32 0.52
C HIS A 18 -14.92 -4.50 1.09
N TYR A 19 -13.61 -4.57 0.79
CA TYR A 19 -12.77 -5.60 1.41
C TYR A 19 -12.52 -5.31 2.88
N SER A 20 -12.30 -4.04 3.24
CA SER A 20 -12.01 -3.61 4.60
C SER A 20 -13.22 -3.70 5.53
N GLU A 21 -14.43 -3.44 5.04
CA GLU A 21 -15.71 -3.55 5.78
C GLU A 21 -15.96 -4.95 6.31
N GLN A 22 -15.34 -5.99 5.74
CA GLN A 22 -15.45 -7.34 6.25
C GLN A 22 -14.66 -7.57 7.55
N PHE A 23 -13.78 -6.64 7.93
CA PHE A 23 -12.87 -6.78 9.08
C PHE A 23 -12.88 -5.56 10.02
N CYS A 24 -13.54 -4.48 9.63
CA CYS A 24 -13.66 -3.25 10.40
C CYS A 24 -14.99 -2.55 10.12
N ASP A 25 -15.77 -2.24 11.18
CA ASP A 25 -17.09 -1.64 11.07
C ASP A 25 -17.08 -0.10 11.02
N ASP A 26 -15.97 0.55 11.39
CA ASP A 26 -15.85 2.01 11.46
C ASP A 26 -14.83 2.53 10.44
N ILE A 27 -15.30 2.74 9.22
CA ILE A 27 -14.48 3.20 8.09
C ILE A 27 -15.03 4.53 7.58
N GLU A 28 -14.15 5.52 7.49
CA GLU A 28 -14.42 6.80 6.82
C GLU A 28 -13.49 6.94 5.59
N VAL A 29 -14.06 7.45 4.49
CA VAL A 29 -13.32 7.73 3.26
C VAL A 29 -13.21 9.24 3.09
N HIS A 30 -12.00 9.74 2.93
CA HIS A 30 -11.77 11.16 2.64
C HIS A 30 -10.75 11.30 1.52
N ARG A 31 -10.97 12.25 0.62
CA ARG A 31 -9.99 12.62 -0.40
C ARG A 31 -8.78 13.31 0.23
N HIS A 32 -7.63 13.10 -0.38
CA HIS A 32 -6.34 13.58 0.14
C HIS A 32 -6.24 15.12 0.24
N ASP A 33 -7.12 15.86 -0.42
CA ASP A 33 -7.22 17.32 -0.43
C ASP A 33 -8.46 17.87 0.31
N GLU A 34 -9.33 16.98 0.82
CA GLU A 34 -10.56 17.36 1.54
C GLU A 34 -10.48 17.13 3.05
N ILE A 35 -9.37 16.61 3.56
CA ILE A 35 -9.13 16.36 4.98
C ILE A 35 -7.84 17.03 5.45
N SER A 36 -7.85 17.60 6.66
CA SER A 36 -6.63 18.16 7.25
C SER A 36 -5.88 17.11 8.09
N LEU A 37 -4.57 17.31 8.25
CA LEU A 37 -3.73 16.44 9.07
C LEU A 37 -4.22 16.26 10.50
N ASP A 38 -4.74 17.34 11.11
CA ASP A 38 -5.19 17.26 12.51
C ASP A 38 -6.45 16.40 12.67
N VAL A 39 -7.29 16.31 11.64
CA VAL A 39 -8.45 15.42 11.63
C VAL A 39 -8.05 13.95 11.54
N VAL A 40 -6.88 13.66 10.93
CA VAL A 40 -6.35 12.29 10.83
C VAL A 40 -6.03 11.68 12.19
N ASP A 41 -5.78 12.51 13.21
CA ASP A 41 -5.42 12.03 14.55
C ASP A 41 -6.48 11.13 15.20
N LYS A 42 -7.76 11.32 14.86
CA LYS A 42 -8.89 10.53 15.39
C LYS A 42 -8.94 9.06 14.92
N TYR A 43 -8.18 8.68 13.90
CA TYR A 43 -8.16 7.32 13.36
C TYR A 43 -7.03 6.49 13.96
N ASP A 44 -7.29 5.20 14.14
CA ASP A 44 -6.31 4.21 14.60
C ASP A 44 -5.54 3.59 13.46
N VAL A 45 -6.23 3.41 12.33
CA VAL A 45 -5.73 2.75 11.11
C VAL A 45 -5.90 3.66 9.91
N ILE A 46 -4.91 3.66 9.02
CA ILE A 46 -4.93 4.44 7.80
C ILE A 46 -4.60 3.52 6.60
N ILE A 47 -5.45 3.56 5.59
CA ILE A 47 -5.17 2.92 4.31
C ILE A 47 -4.98 4.03 3.27
N LEU A 48 -3.82 4.05 2.63
CA LEU A 48 -3.50 4.98 1.55
C LEU A 48 -3.83 4.30 0.23
N SER A 49 -4.85 4.79 -0.48
CA SER A 49 -5.36 4.18 -1.70
C SER A 49 -4.38 4.29 -2.88
N PRO A 50 -4.60 3.52 -3.95
CA PRO A 50 -4.04 3.83 -5.26
C PRO A 50 -4.39 5.25 -5.73
N GLY A 51 -3.76 5.70 -6.79
CA GLY A 51 -4.07 6.99 -7.42
C GLY A 51 -3.24 7.26 -8.67
N PRO A 52 -3.67 8.20 -9.52
CA PRO A 52 -3.05 8.45 -10.84
C PRO A 52 -1.84 9.39 -10.79
N CYS A 53 -1.59 10.08 -9.67
CA CYS A 53 -0.53 11.09 -9.55
C CYS A 53 0.81 10.49 -9.06
N LEU A 54 1.82 11.34 -8.89
CA LEU A 54 3.03 11.01 -8.14
C LEU A 54 2.82 11.29 -6.63
N PRO A 55 3.61 10.66 -5.74
CA PRO A 55 3.48 10.86 -4.30
C PRO A 55 3.49 12.32 -3.84
N GLU A 56 4.32 13.16 -4.44
CA GLU A 56 4.43 14.60 -4.12
C GLU A 56 3.18 15.40 -4.45
N ASP A 57 2.35 14.91 -5.39
CA ASP A 57 1.13 15.58 -5.84
C ASP A 57 -0.14 15.05 -5.09
N ALA A 58 0.04 14.14 -4.15
CA ALA A 58 -1.06 13.48 -3.43
C ALA A 58 -1.49 14.23 -2.15
N GLY A 59 -1.69 15.54 -2.25
CA GLY A 59 -2.23 16.38 -1.17
C GLY A 59 -1.51 16.21 0.17
N ILE A 60 -2.24 15.85 1.22
CA ILE A 60 -1.66 15.69 2.56
C ILE A 60 -0.87 14.39 2.75
N MET A 61 -0.92 13.44 1.81
CA MET A 61 -0.38 12.09 1.99
C MET A 61 1.11 12.06 2.40
N PRO A 62 2.04 12.84 1.78
CA PRO A 62 3.45 12.83 2.18
C PRO A 62 3.67 13.28 3.63
N GLU A 63 2.94 14.31 4.08
CA GLU A 63 3.05 14.82 5.46
C GLU A 63 2.34 13.89 6.45
N LEU A 64 1.22 13.29 6.05
CA LEU A 64 0.50 12.29 6.83
C LEU A 64 1.42 11.10 7.16
N ILE A 65 2.13 10.56 6.16
CA ILE A 65 3.04 9.45 6.37
C ILE A 65 4.12 9.81 7.40
N LYS A 66 4.77 10.97 7.24
CA LYS A 66 5.84 11.43 8.15
C LYS A 66 5.33 11.62 9.58
N ARG A 67 4.15 12.21 9.73
CA ARG A 67 3.58 12.54 11.05
C ARG A 67 3.06 11.31 11.79
N TYR A 68 2.39 10.39 11.08
CA TYR A 68 1.59 9.35 11.71
C TYR A 68 2.20 7.94 11.66
N SER A 69 3.22 7.69 10.86
CA SER A 69 3.90 6.38 10.85
C SER A 69 4.39 5.92 12.22
N PRO A 70 4.87 6.78 13.14
CA PRO A 70 5.30 6.32 14.45
C PRO A 70 4.17 5.86 15.38
N THR A 71 2.91 6.21 15.10
CA THR A 71 1.80 6.06 16.07
C THR A 71 0.57 5.36 15.51
N LYS A 72 0.43 5.24 14.21
CA LYS A 72 -0.75 4.65 13.55
C LYS A 72 -0.34 3.42 12.74
N LYS A 73 -1.30 2.50 12.60
CA LYS A 73 -1.19 1.37 11.68
C LYS A 73 -1.48 1.84 10.26
N ILE A 74 -0.56 1.64 9.32
CA ILE A 74 -0.68 2.18 7.96
C ILE A 74 -0.48 1.08 6.91
N LEU A 75 -1.41 0.99 5.95
CA LEU A 75 -1.26 0.20 4.72
C LEU A 75 -1.18 1.14 3.52
N GLY A 76 -0.13 1.05 2.73
CA GLY A 76 -0.02 1.72 1.44
C GLY A 76 -0.31 0.77 0.27
N VAL A 77 -1.21 1.18 -0.64
CA VAL A 77 -1.56 0.41 -1.84
C VAL A 77 -1.17 1.20 -3.08
N CYS A 78 -0.38 0.62 -3.96
CA CYS A 78 0.09 1.18 -5.24
C CYS A 78 0.74 2.57 -5.05
N LEU A 79 0.03 3.67 -5.29
CA LEU A 79 0.51 5.03 -5.00
C LEU A 79 0.89 5.19 -3.52
N GLY A 80 0.08 4.64 -2.60
CA GLY A 80 0.39 4.64 -1.16
C GLY A 80 1.69 3.90 -0.82
N HIS A 81 1.97 2.77 -1.49
CA HIS A 81 3.25 2.07 -1.36
C HIS A 81 4.43 2.94 -1.81
N GLN A 82 4.29 3.59 -2.97
CA GLN A 82 5.31 4.48 -3.51
C GLN A 82 5.55 5.69 -2.58
N ALA A 83 4.47 6.28 -2.07
CA ALA A 83 4.54 7.41 -1.15
C ALA A 83 5.25 7.06 0.16
N ILE A 84 4.98 5.89 0.74
CA ILE A 84 5.68 5.42 1.94
C ILE A 84 7.17 5.22 1.64
N ALA A 85 7.51 4.55 0.53
CA ALA A 85 8.93 4.36 0.17
C ALA A 85 9.66 5.70 0.03
N VAL A 86 9.08 6.67 -0.69
CA VAL A 86 9.66 8.02 -0.88
C VAL A 86 9.76 8.80 0.43
N ALA A 87 8.73 8.74 1.29
CA ALA A 87 8.73 9.44 2.58
C ALA A 87 9.85 8.98 3.51
N PHE A 88 10.30 7.74 3.38
CA PHE A 88 11.45 7.18 4.11
C PHE A 88 12.78 7.26 3.35
N GLY A 89 12.82 7.92 2.17
CA GLY A 89 14.06 8.20 1.42
C GLY A 89 14.33 7.28 0.22
N GLY A 90 13.36 6.43 -0.13
CA GLY A 90 13.41 5.59 -1.34
C GLY A 90 13.26 6.40 -2.64
N LYS A 91 13.56 5.76 -3.77
CA LYS A 91 13.48 6.39 -5.08
C LYS A 91 12.54 5.61 -5.99
N LEU A 92 11.73 6.36 -6.75
CA LEU A 92 10.91 5.82 -7.82
C LEU A 92 11.68 5.83 -9.14
N VAL A 93 11.44 4.80 -9.92
CA VAL A 93 11.89 4.71 -11.31
C VAL A 93 10.68 4.57 -12.23
N ASN A 94 10.70 5.30 -13.34
CA ASN A 94 9.73 5.10 -14.39
C ASN A 94 10.08 3.80 -15.14
N MET A 95 9.11 2.91 -15.23
CA MET A 95 9.29 1.64 -15.93
C MET A 95 9.21 1.88 -17.45
N ASN A 96 9.96 1.11 -18.24
CA ASN A 96 9.89 1.19 -19.70
C ASN A 96 8.53 0.69 -20.26
N GLN A 97 7.73 0.07 -19.43
CA GLN A 97 6.41 -0.48 -19.77
C GLN A 97 5.37 -0.02 -18.76
N VAL A 98 4.25 0.51 -19.26
CA VAL A 98 3.06 0.77 -18.45
C VAL A 98 2.31 -0.53 -18.25
N LEU A 99 2.09 -0.93 -17.00
CA LEU A 99 1.23 -2.05 -16.65
C LEU A 99 -0.16 -1.48 -16.31
N HIS A 100 -1.19 -1.97 -17.00
CA HIS A 100 -2.56 -1.54 -16.74
C HIS A 100 -3.52 -2.72 -16.90
N GLY A 101 -4.05 -3.23 -15.78
CA GLY A 101 -4.97 -4.37 -15.80
C GLY A 101 -4.29 -5.67 -16.21
N VAL A 102 -3.06 -5.90 -15.78
CA VAL A 102 -2.28 -7.10 -16.11
C VAL A 102 -1.98 -7.91 -14.86
N ALA A 103 -2.32 -9.20 -14.89
CA ALA A 103 -1.89 -10.13 -13.84
C ALA A 103 -0.42 -10.51 -14.03
N ARG A 104 0.37 -10.38 -12.98
CA ARG A 104 1.80 -10.74 -12.94
C ARG A 104 2.14 -11.46 -11.64
N LYS A 105 3.15 -12.31 -11.70
CA LYS A 105 3.66 -13.02 -10.53
C LYS A 105 4.27 -12.08 -9.50
N THR A 106 4.00 -12.40 -8.25
CA THR A 106 4.63 -11.80 -7.08
C THR A 106 5.24 -12.93 -6.26
N PHE A 107 6.46 -12.73 -5.81
CA PHE A 107 7.24 -13.68 -5.02
C PHE A 107 7.40 -13.16 -3.60
N VAL A 108 6.84 -13.86 -2.63
CA VAL A 108 7.02 -13.56 -1.21
C VAL A 108 8.42 -13.98 -0.81
N VAL A 109 9.24 -13.04 -0.36
CA VAL A 109 10.64 -13.28 0.06
C VAL A 109 10.79 -13.37 1.56
N ASP A 110 9.82 -12.86 2.32
CA ASP A 110 9.71 -13.06 3.77
C ASP A 110 8.38 -13.75 4.13
N PRO A 111 8.37 -15.08 4.28
CA PRO A 111 7.15 -15.81 4.63
C PRO A 111 6.67 -15.58 6.06
N ALA A 112 7.48 -14.91 6.91
CA ALA A 112 7.08 -14.52 8.27
C ALA A 112 6.32 -13.18 8.30
N ASP A 113 6.26 -12.45 7.18
CA ASP A 113 5.49 -11.23 7.08
C ASP A 113 4.01 -11.45 7.36
N THR A 114 3.43 -10.58 8.18
CA THR A 114 2.03 -10.70 8.61
C THR A 114 1.04 -10.61 7.45
N LEU A 115 1.30 -9.76 6.44
CA LEU A 115 0.42 -9.62 5.28
C LEU A 115 0.28 -10.93 4.48
N PHE A 116 1.36 -11.72 4.41
CA PHE A 116 1.41 -12.94 3.61
C PHE A 116 1.22 -14.21 4.42
N LYS A 117 0.86 -14.08 5.70
CA LYS A 117 0.65 -15.23 6.58
C LYS A 117 -0.42 -16.19 6.05
N GLY A 118 -0.03 -17.43 5.80
CA GLY A 118 -0.92 -18.48 5.30
C GLY A 118 -1.15 -18.46 3.79
N LEU A 119 -0.46 -17.58 3.06
CA LEU A 119 -0.52 -17.51 1.60
C LEU A 119 0.62 -18.31 0.94
N PRO A 120 0.46 -18.71 -0.34
CA PRO A 120 1.56 -19.30 -1.10
C PRO A 120 2.69 -18.28 -1.29
N LEU A 121 3.92 -18.78 -1.48
CA LEU A 121 5.09 -17.93 -1.71
C LEU A 121 5.12 -17.29 -3.12
N GLU A 122 4.25 -17.74 -4.01
CA GLU A 122 4.09 -17.22 -5.37
C GLU A 122 2.60 -17.16 -5.71
N PHE A 123 2.14 -15.99 -6.19
CA PHE A 123 0.77 -15.80 -6.65
C PHE A 123 0.70 -14.69 -7.69
N ASN A 124 -0.40 -14.66 -8.47
CA ASN A 124 -0.63 -13.58 -9.42
C ASN A 124 -1.32 -12.39 -8.75
N CYS A 125 -0.91 -11.19 -9.14
CA CYS A 125 -1.57 -9.96 -8.68
C CYS A 125 -1.73 -8.93 -9.79
N GLY A 126 -2.80 -8.15 -9.69
CA GLY A 126 -3.14 -7.09 -10.64
C GLY A 126 -2.18 -5.89 -10.53
N ARG A 127 -1.63 -5.49 -11.68
CA ARG A 127 -0.72 -4.35 -11.78
C ARG A 127 -1.37 -3.23 -12.60
N TYR A 128 -1.24 -1.99 -12.10
CA TYR A 128 -1.83 -0.78 -12.69
C TYR A 128 -0.88 0.42 -12.54
N HIS A 129 0.43 0.22 -12.77
CA HIS A 129 1.43 1.25 -12.50
C HIS A 129 2.49 1.33 -13.60
N SER A 130 3.11 2.52 -13.75
CA SER A 130 4.27 2.80 -14.58
C SER A 130 5.50 3.24 -13.78
N TRP A 131 5.32 3.47 -12.47
CA TRP A 131 6.39 3.79 -11.54
C TRP A 131 6.53 2.66 -10.52
N ALA A 132 7.75 2.42 -10.09
CA ALA A 132 8.06 1.37 -9.11
C ALA A 132 9.30 1.72 -8.29
N VAL A 133 9.49 1.02 -7.18
CA VAL A 133 10.72 1.04 -6.38
C VAL A 133 11.56 -0.17 -6.76
N LYS A 134 12.85 0.02 -7.06
CA LYS A 134 13.79 -1.09 -7.21
C LYS A 134 14.31 -1.54 -5.86
N LYS A 135 14.64 -2.82 -5.75
CA LYS A 135 15.14 -3.43 -4.51
C LYS A 135 16.33 -2.67 -3.90
N HIS A 136 17.28 -2.19 -4.71
CA HIS A 136 18.45 -1.45 -4.24
C HIS A 136 18.17 0.00 -3.86
N ASP A 137 16.99 0.53 -4.19
CA ASP A 137 16.54 1.88 -3.81
C ASP A 137 15.60 1.85 -2.58
N LEU A 138 15.32 0.66 -2.03
CA LEU A 138 14.53 0.52 -0.81
C LEU A 138 15.35 1.00 0.40
N PRO A 139 14.85 1.94 1.21
CA PRO A 139 15.57 2.45 2.38
C PRO A 139 15.83 1.37 3.44
N ASP A 140 16.94 1.49 4.17
CA ASP A 140 17.35 0.52 5.20
C ASP A 140 16.32 0.31 6.33
N CYS A 141 15.46 1.29 6.60
CA CYS A 141 14.40 1.17 7.59
C CYS A 141 13.20 0.35 7.12
N LEU A 142 13.12 0.07 5.82
CA LEU A 142 12.08 -0.76 5.22
C LEU A 142 12.63 -2.16 4.92
N GLU A 143 11.87 -3.16 5.26
CA GLU A 143 12.21 -4.56 5.03
C GLU A 143 11.41 -5.09 3.83
N LEU A 144 12.12 -5.60 2.83
CA LEU A 144 11.52 -6.19 1.64
C LEU A 144 10.78 -7.48 1.99
N THR A 145 9.51 -7.60 1.62
CA THR A 145 8.69 -8.79 1.90
C THR A 145 8.18 -9.49 0.65
N ALA A 146 8.09 -8.79 -0.50
CA ALA A 146 7.80 -9.41 -1.79
C ALA A 146 8.45 -8.65 -2.96
N THR A 147 8.78 -9.40 -4.03
CA THR A 147 9.35 -8.88 -5.31
C THR A 147 8.57 -9.41 -6.51
N ASP A 148 8.88 -8.88 -7.68
CA ASP A 148 8.56 -9.50 -8.97
C ASP A 148 9.81 -10.10 -9.64
N GLU A 149 9.65 -10.63 -10.87
CA GLU A 149 10.71 -11.23 -11.68
C GLU A 149 11.81 -10.26 -12.14
N HIS A 150 11.62 -8.96 -11.95
CA HIS A 150 12.56 -7.90 -12.35
C HIS A 150 13.19 -7.15 -11.16
N ASP A 151 13.10 -7.72 -9.95
CA ASP A 151 13.58 -7.10 -8.70
C ASP A 151 12.91 -5.75 -8.35
N PHE A 152 11.69 -5.52 -8.85
CA PHE A 152 10.86 -4.45 -8.32
C PHE A 152 10.25 -4.84 -6.98
N VAL A 153 10.18 -3.88 -6.08
CA VAL A 153 9.58 -4.06 -4.75
C VAL A 153 8.06 -4.17 -4.88
N MET A 154 7.53 -5.32 -4.49
CA MET A 154 6.09 -5.57 -4.53
C MET A 154 5.43 -5.43 -3.17
N ALA A 155 6.18 -5.62 -2.12
CA ALA A 155 5.74 -5.32 -0.76
C ALA A 155 6.95 -5.09 0.16
N PHE A 156 6.72 -4.30 1.19
CA PHE A 156 7.64 -4.08 2.30
C PHE A 156 6.87 -3.78 3.57
N ARG A 157 7.56 -3.89 4.70
CA ARG A 157 7.15 -3.36 6.01
C ARG A 157 8.21 -2.45 6.60
N HIS A 158 7.83 -1.53 7.48
CA HIS A 158 8.78 -0.77 8.26
C HIS A 158 9.29 -1.62 9.44
N LYS A 159 10.60 -1.57 9.74
CA LYS A 159 11.23 -2.42 10.77
C LYS A 159 10.76 -2.15 12.20
N THR A 160 10.27 -0.94 12.49
CA THR A 160 9.87 -0.51 13.84
C THR A 160 8.45 0.05 13.95
N TYR A 161 7.92 0.61 12.89
CA TYR A 161 6.55 1.16 12.86
C TYR A 161 5.57 0.15 12.30
N ASP A 162 4.31 0.21 12.70
CA ASP A 162 3.23 -0.62 12.13
C ASP A 162 2.79 -0.08 10.76
N VAL A 163 3.72 -0.11 9.83
CA VAL A 163 3.57 0.38 8.46
C VAL A 163 3.98 -0.70 7.48
N CYS A 164 3.09 -1.03 6.57
CA CYS A 164 3.34 -1.98 5.50
C CYS A 164 2.74 -1.48 4.19
N ALA A 165 3.18 -2.04 3.07
CA ALA A 165 2.71 -1.59 1.78
C ALA A 165 2.82 -2.66 0.69
N VAL A 166 1.92 -2.59 -0.30
CA VAL A 166 1.91 -3.43 -1.49
C VAL A 166 1.84 -2.57 -2.75
N GLN A 167 2.65 -2.91 -3.77
CA GLN A 167 2.64 -2.20 -5.06
C GLN A 167 1.47 -2.61 -5.95
N PHE A 168 0.99 -3.82 -5.79
CA PHE A 168 -0.15 -4.36 -6.52
C PHE A 168 -1.48 -3.95 -5.86
N HIS A 169 -2.58 -4.25 -6.54
CA HIS A 169 -3.94 -3.95 -6.08
C HIS A 169 -4.59 -5.20 -5.44
N PRO A 170 -4.58 -5.34 -4.11
CA PRO A 170 -5.23 -6.47 -3.44
C PRO A 170 -6.74 -6.52 -3.69
N GLU A 171 -7.37 -5.37 -3.94
CA GLU A 171 -8.80 -5.22 -4.21
C GLU A 171 -9.20 -5.55 -5.65
N SER A 172 -8.23 -5.80 -6.52
CA SER A 172 -8.48 -6.17 -7.91
C SER A 172 -8.86 -7.64 -8.04
N ILE A 173 -9.82 -7.94 -8.91
CA ILE A 173 -10.18 -9.32 -9.28
C ILE A 173 -9.01 -10.11 -9.88
N LEU A 174 -7.99 -9.42 -10.38
CA LEU A 174 -6.77 -10.03 -10.93
C LEU A 174 -5.77 -10.45 -9.84
N THR A 175 -6.03 -10.12 -8.58
CA THR A 175 -5.15 -10.47 -7.46
C THR A 175 -5.70 -11.70 -6.75
N GLU A 176 -4.92 -12.78 -6.82
CA GLU A 176 -5.15 -13.97 -6.01
C GLU A 176 -4.93 -13.62 -4.53
N HIS A 177 -5.78 -14.14 -3.64
CA HIS A 177 -5.66 -13.93 -2.19
C HIS A 177 -5.76 -12.46 -1.70
N GLY A 178 -6.31 -11.55 -2.50
CA GLY A 178 -6.36 -10.13 -2.13
C GLY A 178 -7.16 -9.87 -0.84
N LEU A 179 -8.28 -10.57 -0.66
CA LEU A 179 -9.10 -10.45 0.55
C LEU A 179 -8.34 -10.96 1.81
N GLU A 180 -7.58 -12.04 1.67
CA GLU A 180 -6.75 -12.59 2.76
C GLU A 180 -5.64 -11.61 3.16
N ILE A 181 -5.04 -10.90 2.21
CA ILE A 181 -4.04 -9.85 2.47
C ILE A 181 -4.66 -8.73 3.31
N ILE A 182 -5.83 -8.23 2.92
CA ILE A 182 -6.54 -7.20 3.69
C ILE A 182 -6.95 -7.73 5.07
N LYS A 183 -7.45 -8.95 5.16
CA LYS A 183 -7.73 -9.61 6.45
C LYS A 183 -6.50 -9.69 7.35
N ASN A 184 -5.36 -10.06 6.79
CA ASN A 184 -4.11 -10.17 7.53
C ASN A 184 -3.62 -8.81 8.03
N PHE A 185 -3.85 -7.73 7.26
CA PHE A 185 -3.56 -6.37 7.70
C PHE A 185 -4.39 -5.97 8.93
N PHE A 186 -5.66 -6.33 9.02
CA PHE A 186 -6.53 -5.96 10.16
C PHE A 186 -6.33 -6.83 11.42
N ARG A 187 -5.55 -7.89 11.36
CA ARG A 187 -5.18 -8.73 12.53
C ARG A 187 -4.04 -8.13 13.32
#